data_592c3c2e426d9365d75f7ac77c5e9928
#
_entry.id   592c3c2e426d9365d75f7ac77c5e9928
#
_cell.length_a   1.000
_cell.length_b   1.000
_cell.length_c   1.000
_cell.angle_alpha   90.00
_cell.angle_beta   90.00
_cell.angle_gamma   90.00
#
_symmetry.space_group_name_H-M   'P 1'
#
loop_
_entity.id
_entity.type
_entity.pdbx_description
1 polymer ?
#
loop_
_entity_poly.entity_id
_entity_poly.type
_entity_poly.pdbx_seq_one_letter_code
_entity_poly.pdbx_strand_id
1 'polypeptide(L)'
;MFENSACLPLSIAVVLLSTVSGSGRVSETRVERNFESLRGEQNQTATKSESQTPTDPQVKTVLDKMAAAGVARPTTVADVRKAYLFYPTLSGSPEQIFRIEDRDIPGPAKTNIGVRVYTPNSTSGLPIFVFFHGGGFVAGSLDTYDTPLRSVANRCQCIIVSVAYRLAPENRYPAAPDDAYAATKWVAEHGSEIGGDPHRIAVGGDGAGGNLAAGVTLMARERGAPRLIFQILIYPTLDASTMRPVWWEETNVPTVTRDVKNGILAVYLSHTGSGRDPYVAPLSAENLKNLPAALVITYEDNPMHDEGDEYATRLRQDGVATNVSFYPDVIHGFFLMAGDLAAGKKCIDEIASALRSTFKGASQNLP
;
A
#
# COMPACT_ATOMS: atom_id res chain seq x y z
N MET A 1 -12.60 57.74 -10.30
CA MET A 1 -11.87 57.77 -11.57
C MET A 1 -11.16 56.43 -11.67
N PHE A 2 -11.74 55.59 -12.47
CA PHE A 2 -11.16 54.77 -13.57
C PHE A 2 -10.04 53.81 -13.14
N GLU A 3 -9.94 52.55 -13.50
CA GLU A 3 -10.67 51.72 -14.50
C GLU A 3 -10.42 50.25 -14.24
N ASN A 4 -11.36 49.44 -14.69
CA ASN A 4 -11.29 47.99 -14.82
C ASN A 4 -10.15 47.52 -15.75
N SER A 5 -9.52 46.40 -15.43
CA SER A 5 -8.88 45.58 -16.46
C SER A 5 -9.11 44.09 -16.19
N ALA A 6 -9.78 43.48 -17.13
CA ALA A 6 -10.18 42.10 -17.19
C ALA A 6 -8.99 41.17 -17.44
N CYS A 7 -8.99 39.99 -16.77
CA CYS A 7 -8.15 38.85 -17.12
C CYS A 7 -8.70 38.13 -18.35
N LEU A 8 -7.88 37.98 -19.37
CA LEU A 8 -8.08 37.13 -20.55
C LEU A 8 -7.45 35.73 -20.28
N PRO A 9 -8.04 34.62 -20.75
CA PRO A 9 -7.46 33.32 -20.60
C PRO A 9 -6.37 33.03 -21.66
N LEU A 10 -5.27 32.39 -21.23
CA LEU A 10 -4.20 31.93 -22.10
C LEU A 10 -4.70 30.80 -23.00
N SER A 11 -4.71 31.04 -24.31
CA SER A 11 -4.88 30.03 -25.34
C SER A 11 -3.56 29.31 -25.56
N ILE A 12 -3.57 27.96 -25.45
CA ILE A 12 -2.44 27.11 -25.81
C ILE A 12 -2.42 26.95 -27.33
N ALA A 13 -1.42 27.52 -27.99
CA ALA A 13 -1.15 27.34 -29.41
C ALA A 13 -0.43 26.00 -29.63
N VAL A 14 -1.06 25.10 -30.38
CA VAL A 14 -0.44 23.88 -30.90
C VAL A 14 0.30 24.24 -32.20
N VAL A 15 1.61 24.07 -32.21
CA VAL A 15 2.44 24.24 -33.42
C VAL A 15 2.39 22.93 -34.19
N LEU A 16 1.75 22.95 -35.35
CA LEU A 16 1.79 21.88 -36.35
C LEU A 16 2.97 22.16 -37.31
N LEU A 17 3.97 21.28 -37.30
CA LEU A 17 4.97 21.19 -38.36
C LEU A 17 4.41 20.33 -39.50
N SER A 18 4.13 20.96 -40.63
CA SER A 18 3.76 20.29 -41.88
C SER A 18 5.01 19.96 -42.69
N THR A 19 5.20 18.68 -43.00
CA THR A 19 5.98 18.28 -44.20
C THR A 19 5.05 17.68 -45.23
N VAL A 20 5.07 18.25 -46.41
CA VAL A 20 4.26 17.95 -47.57
C VAL A 20 4.82 16.76 -48.33
N SER A 21 4.01 15.74 -48.66
CA SER A 21 3.82 15.27 -50.03
C SER A 21 2.82 14.10 -50.09
N GLY A 22 1.87 14.16 -51.01
CA GLY A 22 1.10 13.01 -51.51
C GLY A 22 -0.37 12.94 -51.13
N SER A 23 -1.19 13.51 -51.99
CA SER A 23 -2.64 13.27 -52.27
C SER A 23 -3.39 12.23 -51.43
N GLY A 24 -4.31 12.71 -50.59
CA GLY A 24 -5.35 11.90 -49.97
C GLY A 24 -6.13 12.75 -48.97
N ARG A 25 -7.27 13.36 -49.43
CA ARG A 25 -8.20 14.04 -48.53
C ARG A 25 -8.79 13.04 -47.54
N VAL A 26 -8.29 13.01 -46.32
CA VAL A 26 -9.00 12.40 -45.17
C VAL A 26 -9.99 13.45 -44.66
N SER A 27 -11.28 13.19 -44.83
CA SER A 27 -12.35 14.12 -44.45
C SER A 27 -12.39 14.29 -42.93
N GLU A 28 -12.39 15.51 -42.45
CA GLU A 28 -12.56 15.94 -41.05
C GLU A 28 -13.78 15.29 -40.36
N THR A 29 -14.77 14.88 -41.12
CA THR A 29 -15.99 14.21 -40.66
C THR A 29 -15.81 12.81 -40.06
N ARG A 30 -14.65 12.18 -40.18
CA ARG A 30 -14.39 10.85 -39.60
C ARG A 30 -13.80 10.93 -38.17
N VAL A 31 -13.10 12.00 -37.85
CA VAL A 31 -12.54 12.22 -36.52
C VAL A 31 -13.63 12.72 -35.57
N GLU A 32 -14.50 13.62 -36.03
CA GLU A 32 -15.62 14.13 -35.23
C GLU A 32 -16.66 13.05 -34.91
N ARG A 33 -16.98 12.15 -35.85
CA ARG A 33 -17.90 11.03 -35.61
C ARG A 33 -17.38 10.00 -34.62
N ASN A 34 -16.06 9.79 -34.52
CA ASN A 34 -15.48 8.93 -33.50
C ASN A 34 -15.52 9.55 -32.10
N PHE A 35 -15.45 10.90 -32.00
CA PHE A 35 -15.61 11.59 -30.72
C PHE A 35 -17.05 11.61 -30.22
N GLU A 36 -18.03 11.70 -31.11
CA GLU A 36 -19.45 11.65 -30.73
C GLU A 36 -19.90 10.22 -30.36
N SER A 37 -19.38 9.18 -31.02
CA SER A 37 -19.68 7.77 -30.64
C SER A 37 -19.10 7.42 -29.28
N LEU A 38 -17.92 7.92 -28.94
CA LEU A 38 -17.29 7.72 -27.62
C LEU A 38 -18.04 8.49 -26.50
N ARG A 39 -18.66 9.62 -26.80
CA ARG A 39 -19.55 10.33 -25.86
C ARG A 39 -20.89 9.63 -25.68
N GLY A 40 -21.42 8.96 -26.71
CA GLY A 40 -22.68 8.23 -26.65
C GLY A 40 -22.63 6.94 -25.85
N GLU A 41 -21.50 6.24 -25.86
CA GLU A 41 -21.33 5.01 -25.09
C GLU A 41 -20.97 5.24 -23.62
N GLN A 42 -20.41 6.40 -23.27
CA GLN A 42 -20.09 6.75 -21.88
C GLN A 42 -21.30 7.20 -21.04
N ASN A 43 -22.44 7.48 -21.67
CA ASN A 43 -23.64 7.96 -20.96
C ASN A 43 -24.64 6.86 -20.55
N GLN A 44 -24.35 5.58 -20.78
CA GLN A 44 -25.33 4.50 -20.49
C GLN A 44 -24.96 3.54 -19.36
N THR A 45 -23.81 3.70 -18.66
CA THR A 45 -23.42 2.79 -17.56
C THR A 45 -22.93 3.48 -16.29
N ALA A 46 -23.04 4.78 -16.18
CA ALA A 46 -22.76 5.46 -14.90
C ALA A 46 -24.07 5.62 -14.12
N THR A 47 -24.60 4.55 -13.53
CA THR A 47 -25.45 4.70 -12.35
C THR A 47 -24.55 5.27 -11.26
N LYS A 48 -24.79 6.55 -10.90
CA LYS A 48 -24.19 7.18 -9.72
C LYS A 48 -24.45 6.23 -8.54
N SER A 49 -23.39 5.59 -8.03
CA SER A 49 -23.39 5.08 -6.68
C SER A 49 -23.47 6.32 -5.80
N GLU A 50 -24.62 6.57 -5.19
CA GLU A 50 -24.70 7.53 -4.08
C GLU A 50 -23.68 7.08 -3.06
N SER A 51 -22.73 7.93 -2.72
CA SER A 51 -21.74 7.72 -1.67
C SER A 51 -22.48 7.33 -0.41
N GLN A 52 -22.53 6.04 -0.11
CA GLN A 52 -23.23 5.53 1.06
C GLN A 52 -22.38 5.87 2.29
N THR A 53 -22.98 6.56 3.25
CA THR A 53 -22.41 6.64 4.60
C THR A 53 -22.22 5.21 5.10
N PRO A 54 -21.04 4.86 5.69
CA PRO A 54 -20.82 3.51 6.19
C PRO A 54 -22.00 3.06 7.04
N THR A 55 -22.51 1.87 6.74
CA THR A 55 -23.69 1.34 7.43
C THR A 55 -23.33 0.66 8.74
N ASP A 56 -22.06 0.23 8.91
CA ASP A 56 -21.59 -0.37 10.16
C ASP A 56 -21.51 0.68 11.30
N PRO A 57 -22.27 0.50 12.39
CA PRO A 57 -22.24 1.40 13.55
C PRO A 57 -20.86 1.53 14.20
N GLN A 58 -20.00 0.51 14.09
CA GLN A 58 -18.64 0.55 14.63
C GLN A 58 -17.77 1.55 13.84
N VAL A 59 -17.92 1.59 12.52
CA VAL A 59 -17.23 2.56 11.66
C VAL A 59 -17.63 3.98 12.04
N LYS A 60 -18.94 4.23 12.24
CA LYS A 60 -19.41 5.54 12.70
C LYS A 60 -18.77 5.92 14.05
N THR A 61 -18.72 5.00 15.01
CA THR A 61 -18.09 5.23 16.31
C THR A 61 -16.62 5.60 16.19
N VAL A 62 -15.87 4.93 15.31
CA VAL A 62 -14.46 5.24 15.04
C VAL A 62 -14.32 6.62 14.44
N LEU A 63 -15.14 6.96 13.43
CA LEU A 63 -15.13 8.28 12.80
C LEU A 63 -15.45 9.40 13.80
N ASP A 64 -16.41 9.20 14.70
CA ASP A 64 -16.74 10.15 15.77
C ASP A 64 -15.54 10.36 16.72
N LYS A 65 -14.83 9.28 17.10
CA LYS A 65 -13.60 9.35 17.92
C LYS A 65 -12.48 10.12 17.19
N MET A 66 -12.27 9.86 15.91
CA MET A 66 -11.26 10.54 15.09
C MET A 66 -11.61 12.02 14.92
N ALA A 67 -12.87 12.34 14.71
CA ALA A 67 -13.34 13.73 14.61
C ALA A 67 -13.13 14.48 15.94
N ALA A 68 -13.50 13.89 17.06
CA ALA A 68 -13.28 14.46 18.40
C ALA A 68 -11.78 14.71 18.69
N ALA A 69 -10.90 13.85 18.20
CA ALA A 69 -9.45 14.02 18.32
C ALA A 69 -8.86 15.01 17.30
N GLY A 70 -9.64 15.50 16.33
CA GLY A 70 -9.20 16.40 15.26
C GLY A 70 -8.20 15.73 14.29
N VAL A 71 -8.44 14.45 13.97
CA VAL A 71 -7.58 13.64 13.06
C VAL A 71 -8.35 13.02 11.89
N ALA A 72 -9.66 13.32 11.76
CA ALA A 72 -10.52 12.67 10.77
C ALA A 72 -10.21 13.05 9.31
N ARG A 73 -9.68 14.25 9.05
CA ARG A 73 -9.43 14.76 7.70
C ARG A 73 -8.03 15.37 7.60
N PRO A 74 -6.97 14.55 7.46
CA PRO A 74 -5.63 15.08 7.29
C PRO A 74 -5.51 15.78 5.92
N THR A 75 -4.90 16.96 5.89
CA THR A 75 -4.64 17.74 4.67
C THR A 75 -3.16 18.01 4.45
N THR A 76 -2.35 17.84 5.49
CA THR A 76 -0.90 18.05 5.46
C THR A 76 -0.17 16.81 5.97
N VAL A 77 1.14 16.73 5.71
CA VAL A 77 2.00 15.67 6.30
C VAL A 77 1.92 15.69 7.83
N ALA A 78 1.86 16.86 8.44
CA ALA A 78 1.74 16.98 9.91
C ALA A 78 0.41 16.38 10.41
N ASP A 79 -0.69 16.60 9.69
CA ASP A 79 -1.99 16.03 10.04
C ASP A 79 -1.97 14.50 9.89
N VAL A 80 -1.38 13.99 8.81
CA VAL A 80 -1.22 12.53 8.62
C VAL A 80 -0.40 11.94 9.77
N ARG A 81 0.72 12.55 10.15
CA ARG A 81 1.53 12.11 11.30
C ARG A 81 0.74 12.15 12.61
N LYS A 82 -0.05 13.19 12.83
CA LYS A 82 -0.93 13.30 13.99
C LYS A 82 -1.98 12.17 14.03
N ALA A 83 -2.59 11.85 12.89
CA ALA A 83 -3.55 10.74 12.79
C ALA A 83 -2.89 9.40 13.12
N TYR A 84 -1.66 9.16 12.64
CA TYR A 84 -0.93 7.92 12.94
C TYR A 84 -0.51 7.78 14.40
N LEU A 85 -0.33 8.88 15.13
CA LEU A 85 -0.13 8.87 16.58
C LEU A 85 -1.43 8.54 17.35
N PHE A 86 -2.58 8.74 16.74
CA PHE A 86 -3.88 8.44 17.35
C PHE A 86 -4.31 6.97 17.15
N TYR A 87 -3.93 6.32 16.05
CA TYR A 87 -4.37 4.95 15.74
C TYR A 87 -4.12 3.90 16.83
N PRO A 88 -3.04 3.94 17.64
CA PRO A 88 -2.87 3.00 18.75
C PRO A 88 -4.04 2.97 19.73
N THR A 89 -4.77 4.10 19.90
CA THR A 89 -5.95 4.16 20.77
C THR A 89 -7.15 3.38 20.23
N LEU A 90 -7.16 3.07 18.93
CA LEU A 90 -8.19 2.29 18.25
C LEU A 90 -7.82 0.80 18.12
N SER A 91 -6.56 0.44 18.40
CA SER A 91 -6.04 -0.91 18.22
C SER A 91 -6.42 -1.88 19.35
N GLY A 92 -6.92 -1.35 20.48
CA GLY A 92 -7.21 -2.11 21.68
C GLY A 92 -5.99 -2.31 22.59
N SER A 93 -6.10 -3.24 23.54
CA SER A 93 -5.00 -3.56 24.44
C SER A 93 -3.98 -4.48 23.78
N PRO A 94 -2.67 -4.22 23.93
CA PRO A 94 -1.64 -5.07 23.36
C PRO A 94 -1.62 -6.44 24.04
N GLU A 95 -1.58 -7.51 23.26
CA GLU A 95 -1.45 -8.87 23.77
C GLU A 95 -0.06 -9.09 24.36
N GLN A 96 0.02 -9.93 25.40
CA GLN A 96 1.30 -10.42 25.90
C GLN A 96 1.95 -11.30 24.82
N ILE A 97 3.27 -11.19 24.69
CA ILE A 97 4.06 -11.97 23.75
C ILE A 97 5.36 -12.41 24.44
N PHE A 98 5.95 -13.51 23.99
CA PHE A 98 7.13 -14.08 24.64
C PHE A 98 8.31 -13.12 24.71
N ARG A 99 8.65 -12.44 23.59
CA ARG A 99 9.75 -11.48 23.53
C ARG A 99 9.50 -10.41 22.49
N ILE A 100 9.87 -9.18 22.84
CA ILE A 100 9.98 -8.04 21.90
C ILE A 100 11.39 -7.50 22.05
N GLU A 101 12.02 -7.18 20.93
CA GLU A 101 13.37 -6.64 20.89
C GLU A 101 13.51 -5.60 19.79
N ASP A 102 13.95 -4.40 20.15
CA ASP A 102 14.30 -3.36 19.19
C ASP A 102 15.78 -3.49 18.85
N ARG A 103 16.11 -3.41 17.56
CA ARG A 103 17.48 -3.50 17.03
C ARG A 103 17.69 -2.46 15.94
N ASP A 104 18.93 -2.01 15.82
CA ASP A 104 19.43 -1.32 14.64
C ASP A 104 20.16 -2.31 13.73
N ILE A 105 19.77 -2.35 12.47
CA ILE A 105 20.41 -3.18 11.44
C ILE A 105 21.08 -2.30 10.38
N PRO A 106 22.11 -2.79 9.68
CA PRO A 106 22.76 -2.04 8.61
C PRO A 106 21.80 -1.71 7.47
N GLY A 107 21.71 -0.44 7.13
CA GLY A 107 20.94 0.09 6.02
C GLY A 107 21.81 0.53 4.83
N PRO A 108 21.17 1.01 3.73
CA PRO A 108 21.88 1.55 2.57
C PRO A 108 22.76 2.76 2.95
N ALA A 109 23.84 2.97 2.22
CA ALA A 109 24.72 4.13 2.37
C ALA A 109 25.25 4.34 3.81
N LYS A 110 25.46 3.24 4.57
CA LYS A 110 25.91 3.26 5.97
C LYS A 110 24.92 3.90 6.95
N THR A 111 23.63 3.90 6.61
CA THR A 111 22.57 4.24 7.57
C THR A 111 22.25 3.05 8.47
N ASN A 112 21.54 3.31 9.56
CA ASN A 112 20.91 2.26 10.36
C ASN A 112 19.40 2.26 10.11
N ILE A 113 18.81 1.06 10.11
CA ILE A 113 17.38 0.85 10.04
C ILE A 113 16.92 0.25 11.37
N GLY A 114 16.05 0.94 12.09
CA GLY A 114 15.43 0.38 13.29
C GLY A 114 14.46 -0.74 12.92
N VAL A 115 14.53 -1.84 13.63
CA VAL A 115 13.54 -2.93 13.50
C VAL A 115 13.07 -3.36 14.88
N ARG A 116 11.78 -3.79 14.94
CA ARG A 116 11.23 -4.43 16.14
C ARG A 116 10.91 -5.87 15.81
N VAL A 117 11.49 -6.78 16.60
CA VAL A 117 11.33 -8.23 16.46
C VAL A 117 10.34 -8.74 17.50
N TYR A 118 9.24 -9.33 17.04
CA TYR A 118 8.23 -9.97 17.86
C TYR A 118 8.40 -11.48 17.78
N THR A 119 8.69 -12.12 18.91
CA THR A 119 8.87 -13.59 19.02
C THR A 119 7.71 -14.16 19.82
N PRO A 120 6.85 -15.02 19.24
CA PRO A 120 5.63 -15.48 19.90
C PRO A 120 5.87 -16.54 20.98
N ASN A 121 6.94 -17.32 20.89
CA ASN A 121 7.29 -18.40 21.84
C ASN A 121 8.79 -18.69 21.80
N SER A 122 9.27 -19.63 22.62
CA SER A 122 10.68 -19.99 22.75
C SER A 122 11.19 -21.01 21.70
N THR A 123 10.37 -21.40 20.74
CA THR A 123 10.77 -22.35 19.67
C THR A 123 11.77 -21.68 18.75
N SER A 124 12.85 -22.36 18.40
CA SER A 124 13.81 -21.93 17.39
C SER A 124 13.38 -22.34 15.98
N GLY A 125 13.89 -21.62 14.97
CA GLY A 125 13.59 -21.90 13.56
C GLY A 125 12.14 -21.57 13.19
N LEU A 126 11.53 -20.58 13.85
CA LEU A 126 10.21 -20.07 13.47
C LEU A 126 10.26 -19.40 12.10
N PRO A 127 9.21 -19.50 11.26
CA PRO A 127 9.16 -18.73 10.03
C PRO A 127 9.13 -17.23 10.33
N ILE A 128 9.51 -16.41 9.35
CA ILE A 128 9.65 -14.96 9.53
C ILE A 128 8.70 -14.21 8.62
N PHE A 129 8.00 -13.22 9.16
CA PHE A 129 7.21 -12.26 8.42
C PHE A 129 7.81 -10.86 8.58
N VAL A 130 8.36 -10.31 7.49
CA VAL A 130 8.86 -8.92 7.46
C VAL A 130 7.69 -8.00 7.14
N PHE A 131 7.41 -7.06 8.03
CA PHE A 131 6.27 -6.16 7.92
C PHE A 131 6.71 -4.71 7.72
N PHE A 132 6.13 -4.07 6.72
CA PHE A 132 6.29 -2.65 6.44
C PHE A 132 5.01 -1.92 6.78
N HIS A 133 5.12 -0.92 7.64
CA HIS A 133 3.97 -0.15 8.09
C HIS A 133 3.42 0.78 6.99
N GLY A 134 2.12 1.12 7.07
CA GLY A 134 1.49 2.14 6.24
C GLY A 134 1.84 3.56 6.69
N GLY A 135 1.14 4.53 6.11
CA GLY A 135 1.32 5.95 6.44
C GLY A 135 1.76 6.80 5.27
N GLY A 136 1.51 6.33 4.04
CA GLY A 136 1.79 7.11 2.83
C GLY A 136 3.27 7.47 2.66
N PHE A 137 4.19 6.68 3.18
CA PHE A 137 5.64 6.96 3.19
C PHE A 137 6.05 8.22 3.98
N VAL A 138 5.12 8.88 4.68
CA VAL A 138 5.35 10.13 5.43
C VAL A 138 5.07 9.99 6.93
N ALA A 139 4.38 8.93 7.34
CA ALA A 139 3.96 8.66 8.72
C ALA A 139 4.06 7.18 9.06
N GLY A 140 3.72 6.83 10.31
CA GLY A 140 3.82 5.47 10.83
C GLY A 140 5.13 5.26 11.61
N SER A 141 5.12 4.26 12.48
CA SER A 141 6.27 3.89 13.32
C SER A 141 6.10 2.47 13.85
N LEU A 142 7.14 1.92 14.48
CA LEU A 142 7.08 0.65 15.19
C LEU A 142 5.99 0.65 16.28
N ASP A 143 5.81 1.78 16.97
CA ASP A 143 4.83 1.90 18.06
C ASP A 143 3.39 1.97 17.55
N THR A 144 3.16 2.60 16.39
CA THR A 144 1.83 2.66 15.79
C THR A 144 1.28 1.26 15.49
N TYR A 145 2.14 0.32 15.16
CA TYR A 145 1.78 -1.04 14.75
C TYR A 145 2.03 -2.10 15.82
N ASP A 146 2.49 -1.72 17.02
CA ASP A 146 2.84 -2.66 18.08
C ASP A 146 1.69 -3.61 18.44
N THR A 147 0.51 -3.08 18.72
CA THR A 147 -0.65 -3.89 19.14
C THR A 147 -1.10 -4.90 18.08
N PRO A 148 -1.40 -4.53 16.82
CA PRO A 148 -1.82 -5.50 15.83
C PRO A 148 -0.73 -6.53 15.49
N LEU A 149 0.55 -6.15 15.50
CA LEU A 149 1.64 -7.09 15.16
C LEU A 149 1.90 -8.12 16.27
N ARG A 150 1.71 -7.77 17.54
CA ARG A 150 1.69 -8.78 18.63
C ARG A 150 0.61 -9.83 18.39
N SER A 151 -0.58 -9.38 18.02
CA SER A 151 -1.71 -10.27 17.74
C SER A 151 -1.47 -11.16 16.53
N VAL A 152 -0.89 -10.61 15.44
CA VAL A 152 -0.50 -11.43 14.27
C VAL A 152 0.57 -12.44 14.66
N ALA A 153 1.64 -12.05 15.37
CA ALA A 153 2.73 -12.93 15.79
C ALA A 153 2.23 -14.12 16.62
N ASN A 154 1.40 -13.82 17.63
CA ASN A 154 0.79 -14.85 18.48
C ASN A 154 -0.08 -15.83 17.69
N ARG A 155 -0.87 -15.32 16.74
CA ARG A 155 -1.78 -16.16 15.96
C ARG A 155 -1.08 -16.92 14.83
N CYS A 156 -0.10 -16.32 14.14
CA CYS A 156 0.62 -17.03 13.08
C CYS A 156 1.66 -18.01 13.62
N GLN A 157 2.11 -17.83 14.86
CA GLN A 157 3.24 -18.57 15.44
C GLN A 157 4.52 -18.41 14.58
N CYS A 158 4.77 -17.17 14.16
CA CYS A 158 5.93 -16.76 13.38
C CYS A 158 6.60 -15.53 14.00
N ILE A 159 7.89 -15.35 13.77
CA ILE A 159 8.57 -14.10 14.12
C ILE A 159 8.09 -13.00 13.17
N ILE A 160 7.79 -11.83 13.73
CA ILE A 160 7.55 -10.64 12.92
C ILE A 160 8.74 -9.69 13.09
N VAL A 161 9.25 -9.19 11.96
CA VAL A 161 10.24 -8.13 11.92
C VAL A 161 9.57 -6.89 11.33
N SER A 162 9.17 -5.95 12.18
CA SER A 162 8.60 -4.66 11.79
C SER A 162 9.73 -3.68 11.48
N VAL A 163 9.64 -2.99 10.34
CA VAL A 163 10.74 -2.18 9.80
C VAL A 163 10.41 -0.69 9.89
N ALA A 164 11.25 0.08 10.57
CA ALA A 164 11.19 1.54 10.61
C ALA A 164 11.98 2.11 9.41
N TYR A 165 11.43 2.00 8.22
CA TYR A 165 12.03 2.57 7.04
C TYR A 165 11.99 4.11 7.04
N ARG A 166 12.91 4.77 6.35
CA ARG A 166 13.02 6.22 6.30
C ARG A 166 11.81 6.86 5.61
N LEU A 167 11.30 7.93 6.20
CA LEU A 167 10.09 8.62 5.76
C LEU A 167 10.40 9.93 5.01
N ALA A 168 9.52 10.28 4.09
CA ALA A 168 9.48 11.58 3.44
C ALA A 168 8.76 12.63 4.35
N PRO A 169 9.01 13.92 4.19
CA PRO A 169 9.86 14.56 3.18
C PRO A 169 11.36 14.48 3.48
N GLU A 170 11.74 14.07 4.67
CA GLU A 170 13.14 14.04 5.12
C GLU A 170 13.98 13.09 4.23
N ASN A 171 13.39 11.98 3.82
CA ASN A 171 14.03 10.98 2.96
C ASN A 171 13.04 10.56 1.85
N ARG A 172 13.15 11.22 0.70
CA ARG A 172 12.29 10.94 -0.44
C ARG A 172 12.64 9.62 -1.12
N TYR A 173 11.79 9.19 -2.05
CA TYR A 173 12.07 8.06 -2.93
C TYR A 173 13.48 8.19 -3.56
N PRO A 174 14.29 7.11 -3.57
CA PRO A 174 13.96 5.72 -3.26
C PRO A 174 14.33 5.25 -1.83
N ALA A 175 14.47 6.14 -0.83
CA ALA A 175 14.96 5.76 0.50
C ALA A 175 14.14 4.64 1.16
N ALA A 176 12.81 4.72 1.13
CA ALA A 176 11.94 3.73 1.77
C ALA A 176 12.03 2.32 1.12
N PRO A 177 11.92 2.13 -0.21
CA PRO A 177 12.09 0.82 -0.82
C PRO A 177 13.51 0.27 -0.67
N ASP A 178 14.54 1.11 -0.68
CA ASP A 178 15.91 0.67 -0.43
C ASP A 178 16.08 0.13 0.99
N ASP A 179 15.50 0.80 2.00
CA ASP A 179 15.51 0.33 3.38
C ASP A 179 14.71 -0.96 3.55
N ALA A 180 13.51 -1.03 2.94
CA ALA A 180 12.66 -2.22 2.99
C ALA A 180 13.36 -3.45 2.39
N TYR A 181 14.02 -3.29 1.24
CA TYR A 181 14.81 -4.35 0.63
C TYR A 181 16.03 -4.72 1.48
N ALA A 182 16.77 -3.74 2.01
CA ALA A 182 17.93 -4.00 2.85
C ALA A 182 17.56 -4.75 4.13
N ALA A 183 16.45 -4.38 4.79
CA ALA A 183 15.94 -5.08 5.96
C ALA A 183 15.53 -6.52 5.62
N THR A 184 14.86 -6.74 4.50
CA THR A 184 14.47 -8.09 4.05
C THR A 184 15.70 -8.95 3.74
N LYS A 185 16.71 -8.38 3.11
CA LYS A 185 17.99 -9.06 2.85
C LYS A 185 18.70 -9.40 4.15
N TRP A 186 18.77 -8.45 5.10
CA TRP A 186 19.34 -8.71 6.43
C TRP A 186 18.65 -9.87 7.13
N VAL A 187 17.31 -9.92 7.09
CA VAL A 187 16.54 -11.03 7.67
C VAL A 187 16.91 -12.37 7.04
N ALA A 188 17.14 -12.42 5.73
CA ALA A 188 17.56 -13.64 5.05
C ALA A 188 19.00 -14.09 5.42
N GLU A 189 19.87 -13.13 5.73
CA GLU A 189 21.26 -13.41 6.11
C GLU A 189 21.42 -13.69 7.62
N HIS A 190 20.60 -13.05 8.46
CA HIS A 190 20.73 -13.05 9.93
C HIS A 190 19.50 -13.59 10.68
N GLY A 191 18.50 -14.13 9.97
CA GLY A 191 17.26 -14.62 10.58
C GLY A 191 17.45 -15.66 11.68
N SER A 192 18.50 -16.48 11.59
CA SER A 192 18.85 -17.44 12.63
C SER A 192 19.27 -16.79 13.95
N GLU A 193 19.86 -15.61 13.92
CA GLU A 193 20.29 -14.84 15.11
C GLU A 193 19.11 -14.32 15.93
N ILE A 194 17.94 -14.16 15.29
CA ILE A 194 16.69 -13.77 15.96
C ILE A 194 15.79 -14.98 16.28
N GLY A 195 16.29 -16.22 16.06
CA GLY A 195 15.57 -17.46 16.31
C GLY A 195 14.65 -17.91 15.17
N GLY A 196 14.78 -17.28 14.00
CA GLY A 196 13.97 -17.57 12.82
C GLY A 196 14.61 -18.51 11.81
N ASP A 197 13.84 -18.93 10.83
CA ASP A 197 14.26 -19.72 9.67
C ASP A 197 14.38 -18.82 8.44
N PRO A 198 15.60 -18.51 7.97
CA PRO A 198 15.83 -17.63 6.83
C PRO A 198 15.37 -18.22 5.48
N HIS A 199 14.96 -19.48 5.43
CA HIS A 199 14.40 -20.11 4.23
C HIS A 199 12.87 -19.98 4.14
N ARG A 200 12.21 -19.50 5.21
CA ARG A 200 10.75 -19.32 5.29
C ARG A 200 10.39 -17.86 5.60
N ILE A 201 10.64 -16.99 4.62
CA ILE A 201 10.39 -15.54 4.74
C ILE A 201 9.18 -15.15 3.89
N ALA A 202 8.22 -14.49 4.53
CA ALA A 202 7.14 -13.75 3.89
C ALA A 202 7.36 -12.24 4.10
N VAL A 203 6.82 -11.42 3.19
CA VAL A 203 6.80 -9.97 3.33
C VAL A 203 5.36 -9.45 3.27
N GLY A 204 5.09 -8.32 3.90
CA GLY A 204 3.77 -7.70 3.80
C GLY A 204 3.71 -6.34 4.44
N GLY A 205 2.56 -5.70 4.28
CA GLY A 205 2.29 -4.39 4.84
C GLY A 205 0.96 -3.83 4.39
N ASP A 206 0.60 -2.69 4.93
CA ASP A 206 -0.65 -2.00 4.65
C ASP A 206 -0.43 -0.66 3.94
N GLY A 207 -1.32 -0.29 3.02
CA GLY A 207 -1.22 0.95 2.25
C GLY A 207 0.13 1.12 1.55
N ALA A 208 0.92 2.11 1.99
CA ALA A 208 2.30 2.33 1.54
C ALA A 208 3.23 1.16 1.90
N GLY A 209 3.01 0.49 3.04
CA GLY A 209 3.75 -0.72 3.41
C GLY A 209 3.42 -1.91 2.50
N GLY A 210 2.18 -2.00 2.03
CA GLY A 210 1.79 -2.96 0.98
C GLY A 210 2.49 -2.68 -0.35
N ASN A 211 2.68 -1.40 -0.71
CA ASN A 211 3.51 -1.00 -1.84
C ASN A 211 4.96 -1.46 -1.67
N LEU A 212 5.56 -1.18 -0.51
CA LEU A 212 6.94 -1.61 -0.22
C LEU A 212 7.08 -3.13 -0.30
N ALA A 213 6.10 -3.89 0.21
CA ALA A 213 6.12 -5.35 0.12
C ALA A 213 6.11 -5.83 -1.34
N ALA A 214 5.23 -5.28 -2.18
CA ALA A 214 5.19 -5.59 -3.61
C ALA A 214 6.50 -5.19 -4.32
N GLY A 215 7.02 -3.97 -4.04
CA GLY A 215 8.30 -3.49 -4.58
C GLY A 215 9.48 -4.38 -4.17
N VAL A 216 9.53 -4.82 -2.91
CA VAL A 216 10.57 -5.74 -2.41
C VAL A 216 10.53 -7.09 -3.12
N THR A 217 9.34 -7.63 -3.44
CA THR A 217 9.24 -8.88 -4.20
C THR A 217 9.78 -8.74 -5.62
N LEU A 218 9.54 -7.59 -6.28
CA LEU A 218 10.11 -7.27 -7.57
C LEU A 218 11.64 -7.16 -7.49
N MET A 219 12.16 -6.40 -6.52
CA MET A 219 13.61 -6.27 -6.30
C MET A 219 14.28 -7.63 -6.02
N ALA A 220 13.66 -8.46 -5.16
CA ALA A 220 14.19 -9.77 -4.81
C ALA A 220 14.26 -10.69 -6.04
N ARG A 221 13.23 -10.70 -6.88
CA ARG A 221 13.22 -11.42 -8.15
C ARG A 221 14.34 -10.96 -9.09
N GLU A 222 14.45 -9.65 -9.31
CA GLU A 222 15.39 -9.07 -10.26
C GLU A 222 16.84 -9.20 -9.82
N ARG A 223 17.08 -9.12 -8.50
CA ARG A 223 18.41 -9.27 -7.91
C ARG A 223 18.77 -10.72 -7.56
N GLY A 224 17.82 -11.66 -7.74
CA GLY A 224 18.02 -13.08 -7.46
C GLY A 224 18.08 -13.45 -5.97
N ALA A 225 17.83 -12.49 -5.07
CA ALA A 225 17.81 -12.68 -3.60
C ALA A 225 17.08 -11.53 -2.91
N PRO A 226 16.55 -11.76 -1.66
CA PRO A 226 16.37 -13.05 -1.02
C PRO A 226 15.20 -13.85 -1.60
N ARG A 227 15.17 -15.17 -1.36
CA ARG A 227 14.00 -15.99 -1.69
C ARG A 227 12.85 -15.68 -0.75
N LEU A 228 11.73 -15.23 -1.31
CA LEU A 228 10.50 -14.96 -0.59
C LEU A 228 9.44 -16.00 -0.98
N ILE A 229 8.65 -16.47 -0.02
CA ILE A 229 7.65 -17.53 -0.26
C ILE A 229 6.21 -17.00 -0.28
N PHE A 230 5.97 -15.81 0.26
CA PHE A 230 4.63 -15.23 0.32
C PHE A 230 4.68 -13.70 0.41
N GLN A 231 3.63 -13.04 -0.11
CA GLN A 231 3.41 -11.61 0.07
C GLN A 231 1.99 -11.33 0.53
N ILE A 232 1.83 -10.42 1.49
CA ILE A 232 0.53 -9.96 2.00
C ILE A 232 0.40 -8.47 1.76
N LEU A 233 -0.57 -8.10 0.94
CA LEU A 233 -0.79 -6.73 0.49
C LEU A 233 -2.13 -6.24 1.04
N ILE A 234 -2.11 -5.43 2.08
CA ILE A 234 -3.29 -4.96 2.79
C ILE A 234 -3.66 -3.59 2.21
N TYR A 235 -4.77 -3.50 1.47
CA TYR A 235 -5.23 -2.29 0.74
C TYR A 235 -4.07 -1.48 0.14
N PRO A 236 -3.21 -2.11 -0.69
CA PRO A 236 -1.94 -1.51 -1.10
C PRO A 236 -2.15 -0.34 -2.06
N THR A 237 -1.26 0.66 -2.01
CA THR A 237 -1.09 1.65 -3.07
C THR A 237 -0.11 1.09 -4.10
N LEU A 238 -0.54 0.81 -5.33
CA LEU A 238 0.28 0.12 -6.34
C LEU A 238 0.50 0.93 -7.60
N ASP A 239 -0.12 2.10 -7.69
CA ASP A 239 0.08 3.07 -8.76
C ASP A 239 0.45 4.44 -8.18
N ALA A 240 1.67 4.87 -8.46
CA ALA A 240 2.17 6.19 -8.10
C ALA A 240 2.00 7.22 -9.22
N SER A 241 1.38 6.85 -10.35
CA SER A 241 1.06 7.80 -11.39
C SER A 241 -0.11 8.70 -10.93
N THR A 242 0.09 10.01 -11.00
CA THR A 242 -0.96 11.00 -10.70
C THR A 242 -2.01 11.11 -11.82
N MET A 243 -1.88 10.30 -12.88
CA MET A 243 -2.62 10.47 -14.13
C MET A 243 -3.79 9.51 -14.31
N ARG A 244 -4.05 8.60 -13.37
CA ARG A 244 -5.24 7.74 -13.47
C ARG A 244 -6.51 8.58 -13.30
N PRO A 245 -7.48 8.50 -14.22
CA PRO A 245 -8.83 8.97 -13.95
C PRO A 245 -9.39 8.10 -12.82
N VAL A 246 -9.55 8.68 -11.65
CA VAL A 246 -10.17 7.98 -10.53
C VAL A 246 -11.68 8.18 -10.67
N TRP A 247 -12.42 7.09 -10.81
CA TRP A 247 -13.86 7.05 -11.09
C TRP A 247 -14.73 7.37 -9.87
N TRP A 248 -14.15 7.80 -8.76
CA TRP A 248 -14.90 8.05 -7.54
C TRP A 248 -14.92 9.54 -7.20
N GLU A 249 -16.14 10.01 -7.10
CA GLU A 249 -16.49 11.31 -6.54
C GLU A 249 -16.13 11.32 -5.03
N GLU A 250 -15.98 12.49 -4.44
CA GLU A 250 -15.69 12.68 -3.02
C GLU A 250 -16.52 11.72 -2.15
N THR A 251 -15.85 10.74 -1.55
CA THR A 251 -16.51 9.91 -0.55
C THR A 251 -16.71 10.76 0.70
N ASN A 252 -17.89 10.68 1.31
CA ASN A 252 -18.14 11.31 2.61
C ASN A 252 -17.33 10.67 3.75
N VAL A 253 -16.48 9.67 3.42
CA VAL A 253 -15.63 8.95 4.37
C VAL A 253 -14.26 9.63 4.45
N PRO A 254 -13.86 10.12 5.63
CA PRO A 254 -12.85 11.17 5.76
C PRO A 254 -11.39 10.71 5.87
N THR A 255 -11.01 9.49 5.48
CA THR A 255 -9.70 8.98 5.88
C THR A 255 -8.59 9.09 4.81
N VAL A 256 -8.86 8.83 3.54
CA VAL A 256 -7.90 9.06 2.45
C VAL A 256 -8.66 9.56 1.23
N THR A 257 -8.44 10.82 0.86
CA THR A 257 -8.98 11.39 -0.36
C THR A 257 -7.94 11.37 -1.48
N ARG A 258 -8.39 11.59 -2.71
CA ARG A 258 -7.53 11.76 -3.88
C ARG A 258 -6.47 12.85 -3.67
N ASP A 259 -6.88 13.98 -3.11
CA ASP A 259 -5.98 15.11 -2.87
C ASP A 259 -4.93 14.78 -1.82
N VAL A 260 -5.30 14.04 -0.77
CA VAL A 260 -4.35 13.51 0.23
C VAL A 260 -3.37 12.55 -0.42
N LYS A 261 -3.82 11.59 -1.23
CA LYS A 261 -2.94 10.67 -1.96
C LYS A 261 -1.96 11.42 -2.87
N ASN A 262 -2.47 12.36 -3.69
CA ASN A 262 -1.65 13.15 -4.60
C ASN A 262 -0.66 14.05 -3.86
N GLY A 263 -1.09 14.68 -2.77
CA GLY A 263 -0.22 15.50 -1.91
C GLY A 263 0.92 14.69 -1.29
N ILE A 264 0.61 13.49 -0.79
CA ILE A 264 1.60 12.54 -0.26
C ILE A 264 2.60 12.11 -1.34
N LEU A 265 2.12 11.72 -2.52
CA LEU A 265 2.99 11.32 -3.63
C LEU A 265 3.90 12.48 -4.10
N ALA A 266 3.38 13.71 -4.16
CA ALA A 266 4.18 14.88 -4.50
C ALA A 266 5.31 15.15 -3.49
N VAL A 267 5.06 14.87 -2.21
CA VAL A 267 6.07 14.98 -1.14
C VAL A 267 7.07 13.83 -1.19
N TYR A 268 6.60 12.60 -1.48
CA TYR A 268 7.43 11.41 -1.48
C TYR A 268 8.33 11.29 -2.71
N LEU A 269 7.78 11.55 -3.90
CA LEU A 269 8.53 11.44 -5.16
C LEU A 269 9.48 12.63 -5.33
N SER A 270 10.74 12.35 -5.63
CA SER A 270 11.76 13.39 -5.77
C SER A 270 11.76 14.10 -7.13
N HIS A 271 11.25 13.43 -8.18
CA HIS A 271 11.22 13.90 -9.56
C HIS A 271 10.00 13.38 -10.31
N THR A 272 9.57 14.12 -11.33
CA THR A 272 8.37 13.82 -12.14
C THR A 272 8.42 12.49 -12.92
N GLY A 273 9.56 11.81 -12.99
CA GLY A 273 9.71 10.51 -13.67
C GLY A 273 9.61 9.28 -12.77
N SER A 274 9.76 9.45 -11.44
CA SER A 274 9.84 8.32 -10.51
C SER A 274 8.51 7.60 -10.29
N GLY A 275 7.38 8.23 -10.56
CA GLY A 275 6.05 7.63 -10.41
C GLY A 275 5.72 6.45 -11.34
N ARG A 276 6.61 6.10 -12.27
CA ARG A 276 6.49 4.92 -13.15
C ARG A 276 7.52 3.84 -12.83
N ASP A 277 8.38 4.06 -11.85
CA ASP A 277 9.33 3.04 -11.41
C ASP A 277 8.56 1.89 -10.76
N PRO A 278 8.75 0.62 -11.19
CA PRO A 278 8.05 -0.54 -10.63
C PRO A 278 8.21 -0.72 -9.13
N TYR A 279 9.25 -0.15 -8.53
CA TYR A 279 9.48 -0.24 -7.09
C TYR A 279 8.61 0.71 -6.26
N VAL A 280 7.98 1.71 -6.90
CA VAL A 280 6.99 2.59 -6.28
C VAL A 280 5.62 2.47 -6.94
N ALA A 281 5.57 1.98 -8.16
CA ALA A 281 4.35 1.71 -8.92
C ALA A 281 4.35 0.27 -9.44
N PRO A 282 4.15 -0.75 -8.59
CA PRO A 282 4.19 -2.17 -8.97
C PRO A 282 3.28 -2.54 -10.15
N LEU A 283 2.19 -1.78 -10.35
CA LEU A 283 1.34 -1.91 -11.54
C LEU A 283 2.02 -1.49 -12.84
N SER A 284 3.15 -0.78 -12.81
CA SER A 284 3.93 -0.43 -14.01
C SER A 284 4.96 -1.50 -14.38
N ALA A 285 5.14 -2.55 -13.57
CA ALA A 285 6.06 -3.64 -13.87
C ALA A 285 5.68 -4.33 -15.20
N GLU A 286 6.66 -4.67 -16.02
CA GLU A 286 6.43 -5.33 -17.32
C GLU A 286 5.69 -6.66 -17.15
N ASN A 287 6.11 -7.46 -16.18
CA ASN A 287 5.45 -8.71 -15.80
C ASN A 287 5.62 -8.99 -14.30
N LEU A 288 4.77 -9.87 -13.78
CA LEU A 288 4.75 -10.30 -12.38
C LEU A 288 5.11 -11.79 -12.23
N LYS A 289 5.69 -12.41 -13.26
CA LYS A 289 6.08 -13.82 -13.26
C LYS A 289 7.09 -14.11 -12.16
N ASN A 290 7.02 -15.32 -11.61
CA ASN A 290 7.94 -15.81 -10.58
C ASN A 290 7.95 -15.00 -9.26
N LEU A 291 6.96 -14.16 -9.04
CA LEU A 291 6.75 -13.55 -7.73
C LEU A 291 6.18 -14.58 -6.73
N PRO A 292 6.36 -14.37 -5.41
CA PRO A 292 5.80 -15.25 -4.40
C PRO A 292 4.26 -15.21 -4.41
N ALA A 293 3.63 -16.32 -4.00
CA ALA A 293 2.19 -16.38 -3.82
C ALA A 293 1.68 -15.19 -2.98
N ALA A 294 0.44 -14.76 -3.21
CA ALA A 294 -0.06 -13.51 -2.64
C ALA A 294 -1.41 -13.66 -1.94
N LEU A 295 -1.60 -12.90 -0.85
CA LEU A 295 -2.89 -12.49 -0.33
C LEU A 295 -3.02 -10.98 -0.55
N VAL A 296 -4.06 -10.56 -1.28
CA VAL A 296 -4.40 -9.15 -1.48
C VAL A 296 -5.71 -8.87 -0.74
N ILE A 297 -5.68 -7.92 0.18
CA ILE A 297 -6.86 -7.50 0.95
C ILE A 297 -7.29 -6.13 0.45
N THR A 298 -8.56 -6.02 0.02
CA THR A 298 -9.17 -4.78 -0.48
C THR A 298 -10.42 -4.44 0.31
N TYR A 299 -10.94 -3.22 0.18
CA TYR A 299 -12.19 -2.79 0.82
C TYR A 299 -12.96 -1.82 -0.09
N GLU A 300 -14.27 -1.66 0.14
CA GLU A 300 -15.21 -1.02 -0.77
C GLU A 300 -14.89 0.44 -1.09
N ASP A 301 -14.74 1.28 -0.08
CA ASP A 301 -14.49 2.74 -0.24
C ASP A 301 -12.99 3.07 -0.38
N ASN A 302 -12.24 2.16 -0.99
CA ASN A 302 -10.82 2.33 -1.18
C ASN A 302 -10.50 3.05 -2.49
N PRO A 303 -9.90 4.24 -2.45
CA PRO A 303 -9.35 4.87 -3.64
C PRO A 303 -8.35 4.00 -4.40
N MET A 304 -7.79 3.01 -3.73
CA MET A 304 -6.84 2.05 -4.28
C MET A 304 -7.46 0.65 -4.48
N HIS A 305 -8.80 0.50 -4.38
CA HIS A 305 -9.49 -0.80 -4.59
C HIS A 305 -9.12 -1.39 -5.94
N ASP A 306 -9.29 -0.62 -6.99
CA ASP A 306 -9.00 -1.05 -8.36
C ASP A 306 -7.53 -1.41 -8.55
N GLU A 307 -6.61 -0.75 -7.84
CA GLU A 307 -5.17 -1.05 -7.90
C GLU A 307 -4.87 -2.45 -7.33
N GLY A 308 -5.49 -2.80 -6.20
CA GLY A 308 -5.35 -4.12 -5.58
C GLY A 308 -5.91 -5.24 -6.46
N ASP A 309 -7.10 -5.06 -7.00
CA ASP A 309 -7.77 -6.04 -7.84
C ASP A 309 -7.07 -6.22 -9.19
N GLU A 310 -6.61 -5.11 -9.80
CA GLU A 310 -5.82 -5.17 -11.03
C GLU A 310 -4.50 -5.92 -10.82
N TYR A 311 -3.80 -5.62 -9.72
CA TYR A 311 -2.55 -6.29 -9.40
C TYR A 311 -2.74 -7.78 -9.14
N ALA A 312 -3.77 -8.14 -8.39
CA ALA A 312 -4.14 -9.55 -8.17
C ALA A 312 -4.50 -10.28 -9.46
N THR A 313 -5.20 -9.59 -10.38
CA THR A 313 -5.54 -10.13 -11.70
C THR A 313 -4.27 -10.36 -12.53
N ARG A 314 -3.36 -9.42 -12.57
CA ARG A 314 -2.07 -9.54 -13.26
C ARG A 314 -1.19 -10.64 -12.66
N LEU A 315 -1.14 -10.75 -11.33
CA LEU A 315 -0.43 -11.86 -10.67
C LEU A 315 -0.95 -13.23 -11.14
N ARG A 316 -2.28 -13.40 -11.17
CA ARG A 316 -2.90 -14.66 -11.65
C ARG A 316 -2.62 -14.91 -13.13
N GLN A 317 -2.69 -13.89 -13.98
CA GLN A 317 -2.35 -13.99 -15.41
C GLN A 317 -0.91 -14.41 -15.64
N ASP A 318 0.00 -13.99 -14.78
CA ASP A 318 1.42 -14.34 -14.80
C ASP A 318 1.74 -15.64 -14.05
N GLY A 319 0.71 -16.41 -13.64
CA GLY A 319 0.86 -17.73 -13.03
C GLY A 319 1.17 -17.72 -11.54
N VAL A 320 1.03 -16.58 -10.86
CA VAL A 320 1.24 -16.45 -9.42
C VAL A 320 -0.04 -16.80 -8.66
N ALA A 321 0.03 -17.78 -7.75
CA ALA A 321 -1.09 -18.14 -6.89
C ALA A 321 -1.51 -16.96 -6.02
N THR A 322 -2.74 -16.46 -6.19
CA THR A 322 -3.20 -15.22 -5.56
C THR A 322 -4.62 -15.36 -5.02
N ASN A 323 -4.78 -15.11 -3.73
CA ASN A 323 -6.06 -14.94 -3.08
C ASN A 323 -6.40 -13.45 -2.93
N VAL A 324 -7.67 -13.11 -3.10
CA VAL A 324 -8.19 -11.76 -2.83
C VAL A 324 -9.25 -11.87 -1.74
N SER A 325 -9.18 -10.97 -0.78
CA SER A 325 -10.16 -10.84 0.28
C SER A 325 -10.72 -9.42 0.27
N PHE A 326 -12.05 -9.32 0.22
CA PHE A 326 -12.77 -8.06 0.15
C PHE A 326 -13.52 -7.78 1.47
N TYR A 327 -13.39 -6.54 1.95
CA TYR A 327 -14.05 -6.08 3.16
C TYR A 327 -15.03 -4.95 2.83
N PRO A 328 -16.35 -5.21 2.85
CA PRO A 328 -17.35 -4.16 2.72
C PRO A 328 -17.43 -3.32 3.99
N ASP A 329 -18.03 -2.13 3.90
CA ASP A 329 -18.40 -1.26 5.03
C ASP A 329 -17.27 -0.97 6.05
N VAL A 330 -16.04 -0.79 5.57
CA VAL A 330 -14.89 -0.42 6.42
C VAL A 330 -14.21 0.85 5.89
N ILE A 331 -13.34 1.44 6.70
CA ILE A 331 -12.55 2.62 6.33
C ILE A 331 -11.07 2.28 6.20
N HIS A 332 -10.31 3.14 5.48
CA HIS A 332 -8.87 2.99 5.37
C HIS A 332 -8.18 2.90 6.73
N GLY A 333 -7.25 1.96 6.87
CA GLY A 333 -6.55 1.72 8.13
C GLY A 333 -7.29 0.79 9.10
N PHE A 334 -8.39 0.14 8.70
CA PHE A 334 -9.18 -0.74 9.59
C PHE A 334 -8.36 -1.85 10.23
N PHE A 335 -7.25 -2.28 9.63
CA PHE A 335 -6.28 -3.19 10.23
C PHE A 335 -5.74 -2.69 11.59
N LEU A 336 -5.54 -1.36 11.74
CA LEU A 336 -5.09 -0.72 12.97
C LEU A 336 -6.21 -0.51 14.00
N MET A 337 -7.46 -0.79 13.65
CA MET A 337 -8.63 -0.45 14.45
C MET A 337 -9.29 -1.67 15.11
N ALA A 338 -8.51 -2.73 15.35
CA ALA A 338 -9.03 -4.00 15.87
C ALA A 338 -9.61 -3.91 17.28
N GLY A 339 -9.32 -2.85 18.04
CA GLY A 339 -9.98 -2.59 19.33
C GLY A 339 -11.44 -2.19 19.19
N ASP A 340 -11.76 -1.45 18.13
CA ASP A 340 -13.07 -0.85 17.90
C ASP A 340 -13.83 -1.49 16.73
N LEU A 341 -13.15 -2.11 15.76
CA LEU A 341 -13.75 -2.73 14.58
C LEU A 341 -13.59 -4.25 14.57
N ALA A 342 -14.68 -4.98 14.45
CA ALA A 342 -14.66 -6.43 14.25
C ALA A 342 -13.93 -6.82 12.97
N ALA A 343 -14.03 -6.00 11.91
CA ALA A 343 -13.32 -6.18 10.66
C ALA A 343 -11.79 -6.15 10.85
N GLY A 344 -11.27 -5.29 11.72
CA GLY A 344 -9.84 -5.25 12.07
C GLY A 344 -9.36 -6.57 12.70
N LYS A 345 -10.15 -7.12 13.64
CA LYS A 345 -9.87 -8.44 14.25
C LYS A 345 -9.89 -9.56 13.20
N LYS A 346 -10.91 -9.57 12.33
CA LYS A 346 -11.03 -10.53 11.24
C LYS A 346 -9.83 -10.45 10.29
N CYS A 347 -9.37 -9.25 9.96
CA CYS A 347 -8.20 -9.05 9.10
C CYS A 347 -6.92 -9.62 9.75
N ILE A 348 -6.70 -9.39 11.05
CA ILE A 348 -5.58 -9.98 11.80
C ILE A 348 -5.64 -11.51 11.76
N ASP A 349 -6.81 -12.11 11.98
CA ASP A 349 -7.01 -13.57 11.97
C ASP A 349 -6.76 -14.16 10.59
N GLU A 350 -7.20 -13.50 9.52
CA GLU A 350 -7.00 -13.89 8.13
C GLU A 350 -5.52 -13.85 7.74
N ILE A 351 -4.82 -12.75 8.04
CA ILE A 351 -3.37 -12.61 7.83
C ILE A 351 -2.62 -13.75 8.52
N ALA A 352 -2.92 -13.97 9.79
CA ALA A 352 -2.27 -15.01 10.58
C ALA A 352 -2.57 -16.44 10.05
N SER A 353 -3.80 -16.67 9.58
CA SER A 353 -4.19 -17.94 8.97
C SER A 353 -3.46 -18.21 7.65
N ALA A 354 -3.36 -17.19 6.79
CA ALA A 354 -2.65 -17.26 5.52
C ALA A 354 -1.16 -17.55 5.73
N LEU A 355 -0.52 -16.85 6.68
CA LEU A 355 0.87 -17.11 7.06
C LEU A 355 1.07 -18.54 7.55
N ARG A 356 0.24 -19.01 8.50
CA ARG A 356 0.34 -20.41 9.02
C ARG A 356 0.22 -21.43 7.91
N SER A 357 -0.75 -21.29 7.02
CA SER A 357 -0.98 -22.22 5.92
C SER A 357 0.22 -22.28 4.98
N THR A 358 0.73 -21.11 4.58
CA THR A 358 1.90 -21.01 3.69
C THR A 358 3.15 -21.61 4.32
N PHE A 359 3.44 -21.28 5.57
CA PHE A 359 4.63 -21.75 6.26
C PHE A 359 4.61 -23.25 6.53
N LYS A 360 3.44 -23.85 6.79
CA LYS A 360 3.28 -25.30 6.89
C LYS A 360 3.53 -26.02 5.57
N GLY A 361 2.99 -25.49 4.47
CA GLY A 361 3.21 -26.04 3.13
C GLY A 361 4.69 -25.98 2.72
N ALA A 362 5.38 -24.89 3.03
CA ALA A 362 6.80 -24.72 2.74
C ALA A 362 7.69 -25.72 3.52
N SER A 363 7.33 -26.07 4.76
CA SER A 363 8.09 -27.05 5.56
C SER A 363 8.04 -28.47 5.00
N GLN A 364 7.01 -28.81 4.20
CA GLN A 364 6.86 -30.14 3.58
C GLN A 364 7.64 -30.27 2.26
N ASN A 365 8.08 -29.15 1.67
CA ASN A 365 8.75 -29.08 0.37
C ASN A 365 10.24 -28.69 0.48
N LEU A 366 10.81 -28.65 1.68
CA LEU A 366 12.26 -28.52 1.87
C LEU A 366 12.92 -29.89 1.64
N PRO A 367 13.98 -29.96 0.80
CA PRO A 367 14.68 -31.21 0.49
C PRO A 367 15.35 -31.82 1.70
#